data_7e1e47a5b02f8abe8f425c165eaa4f5b
#
_entry.id   7e1e47a5b02f8abe8f425c165eaa4f5b
#
_cell.length_a   1.000
_cell.length_b   1.000
_cell.length_c   1.000
_cell.angle_alpha   90.00
_cell.angle_beta   90.00
_cell.angle_gamma   90.00
#
_symmetry.space_group_name_H-M   'P 1'
#
loop_
_entity.id
_entity.type
_entity.pdbx_description
1 polymer ?
#
loop_
_entity_poly.entity_id
_entity_poly.type
_entity_poly.pdbx_seq_one_letter_code
_entity_poly.pdbx_strand_id
1 'polypeptide(L)'
;MGHPDVGFGMTVQDMNCEDLVPLYEKANELGMEFATATLHNSFYFRKTDNKIDDKYKVSQNFEKLINELLKSNSPKKWFRAYFNHGLINYIYGNKRLLPCDMSKNAFFIDPFCDVIPCNGMEKKAVMGNLKEQSWDELWNSQQAEKVRDCARNCTRNCWMIGSASPAMHKYIWVPGWWVVKHKIFKGGKYSLSENKFIKEAKKDK
;
A
#
# COMPACT_ATOMS: atom_id res chain seq x y z
N MET A 1 23.40 11.82 15.07
CA MET A 1 23.27 10.38 14.77
C MET A 1 21.81 10.13 14.46
N GLY A 2 21.48 9.78 13.23
CA GLY A 2 20.11 9.40 12.88
C GLY A 2 19.78 8.06 13.51
N HIS A 3 18.59 7.90 14.07
CA HIS A 3 18.07 6.60 14.48
C HIS A 3 17.42 5.95 13.26
N PRO A 4 18.11 5.04 12.53
CA PRO A 4 17.63 4.54 11.24
C PRO A 4 16.33 3.73 11.33
N ASP A 5 15.97 3.29 12.53
CA ASP A 5 14.87 2.36 12.75
C ASP A 5 13.63 3.01 13.41
N VAL A 6 13.63 4.34 13.58
CA VAL A 6 12.51 5.08 14.14
C VAL A 6 11.87 5.95 13.07
N GLY A 7 10.56 5.90 12.97
CA GLY A 7 9.81 6.69 12.00
C GLY A 7 8.36 6.91 12.39
N PHE A 8 7.73 7.85 11.72
CA PHE A 8 6.29 8.07 11.83
C PHE A 8 5.54 7.22 10.81
N GLY A 9 4.46 6.58 11.27
CA GLY A 9 3.48 5.91 10.42
C GLY A 9 2.14 6.60 10.51
N MET A 10 1.58 7.01 9.38
CA MET A 10 0.29 7.68 9.34
C MET A 10 -0.73 6.89 8.51
N THR A 11 -1.84 6.48 9.15
CA THR A 11 -3.01 5.99 8.43
C THR A 11 -3.92 7.16 8.10
N VAL A 12 -3.91 7.54 6.83
CA VAL A 12 -4.61 8.73 6.32
C VAL A 12 -6.09 8.44 6.12
N GLN A 13 -6.93 9.33 6.63
CA GLN A 13 -8.39 9.28 6.55
C GLN A 13 -8.97 10.71 6.57
N ASP A 14 -10.29 10.85 6.49
CA ASP A 14 -10.96 12.17 6.40
C ASP A 14 -10.58 13.15 7.51
N MET A 15 -10.46 12.65 8.75
CA MET A 15 -10.25 13.49 9.94
C MET A 15 -8.80 14.00 10.10
N ASN A 16 -7.82 13.37 9.46
CA ASN A 16 -6.40 13.70 9.66
C ASN A 16 -5.63 13.98 8.35
N CYS A 17 -6.28 13.93 7.20
CA CYS A 17 -5.57 14.06 5.91
C CYS A 17 -4.85 15.40 5.75
N GLU A 18 -5.26 16.46 6.44
CA GLU A 18 -4.62 17.78 6.40
C GLU A 18 -3.27 17.80 7.13
N ASP A 19 -3.07 16.89 8.09
CA ASP A 19 -1.81 16.75 8.84
C ASP A 19 -0.74 15.98 8.05
N LEU A 20 -1.08 15.42 6.89
CA LEU A 20 -0.21 14.52 6.13
C LEU A 20 1.11 15.18 5.72
N VAL A 21 1.07 16.37 5.15
CA VAL A 21 2.27 17.11 4.73
C VAL A 21 3.00 17.71 5.94
N PRO A 22 2.35 18.38 6.90
CA PRO A 22 3.01 18.86 8.12
C PRO A 22 3.76 17.75 8.88
N LEU A 23 3.16 16.55 9.01
CA LEU A 23 3.82 15.44 9.67
C LEU A 23 5.02 14.90 8.87
N TYR A 24 4.91 14.85 7.54
CA TYR A 24 6.03 14.50 6.67
C TYR A 24 7.20 15.49 6.79
N GLU A 25 6.90 16.80 6.83
CA GLU A 25 7.91 17.86 7.01
C GLU A 25 8.60 17.70 8.37
N LYS A 26 7.82 17.45 9.43
CA LYS A 26 8.36 17.21 10.78
C LYS A 26 9.24 15.97 10.84
N ALA A 27 8.84 14.88 10.17
CA ALA A 27 9.67 13.69 10.07
C ALA A 27 11.02 13.97 9.39
N ASN A 28 11.01 14.74 8.29
CA ASN A 28 12.25 15.14 7.61
C ASN A 28 13.14 16.04 8.49
N GLU A 29 12.55 17.00 9.21
CA GLU A 29 13.29 17.88 10.14
C GLU A 29 14.01 17.07 11.22
N LEU A 30 13.37 16.02 11.72
CA LEU A 30 13.93 15.13 12.74
C LEU A 30 14.85 14.04 12.17
N GLY A 31 15.03 13.96 10.85
CA GLY A 31 15.80 12.89 10.21
C GLY A 31 15.16 11.52 10.31
N MET A 32 13.85 11.45 10.54
CA MET A 32 13.09 10.21 10.73
C MET A 32 12.45 9.73 9.44
N GLU A 33 12.18 8.42 9.38
CA GLU A 33 11.40 7.82 8.32
C GLU A 33 9.92 8.21 8.41
N PHE A 34 9.27 8.29 7.25
CA PHE A 34 7.83 8.55 7.16
C PHE A 34 7.14 7.53 6.28
N ALA A 35 6.17 6.83 6.84
CA ALA A 35 5.37 5.83 6.14
C ALA A 35 3.90 6.23 6.12
N THR A 36 3.23 5.92 5.03
CA THR A 36 1.80 6.20 4.84
C THR A 36 1.01 4.93 4.61
N ALA A 37 -0.22 4.95 5.05
CA ALA A 37 -1.25 3.97 4.72
C ALA A 37 -2.58 4.71 4.56
N THR A 38 -3.61 4.02 4.14
CA THR A 38 -5.00 4.50 4.23
C THR A 38 -5.88 3.41 4.83
N LEU A 39 -7.13 3.74 5.15
CA LEU A 39 -8.05 2.80 5.78
C LEU A 39 -8.19 1.51 4.96
N HIS A 40 -8.10 0.38 5.64
CA HIS A 40 -8.29 -0.95 5.07
C HIS A 40 -9.37 -1.70 5.83
N ASN A 41 -10.05 -2.57 5.11
CA ASN A 41 -10.95 -3.56 5.68
C ASN A 41 -10.30 -4.92 5.62
N SER A 42 -10.31 -5.65 6.72
CA SER A 42 -9.83 -7.02 6.78
C SER A 42 -10.44 -7.79 7.94
N PHE A 43 -10.37 -9.11 7.86
CA PHE A 43 -10.76 -9.98 8.96
C PHE A 43 -10.04 -9.64 10.27
N TYR A 44 -8.72 -9.36 10.20
CA TYR A 44 -7.89 -9.09 11.39
C TYR A 44 -8.22 -7.77 12.08
N PHE A 45 -8.65 -6.78 11.35
CA PHE A 45 -9.05 -5.50 11.94
C PHE A 45 -10.47 -5.55 12.51
N ARG A 46 -11.17 -6.67 12.32
CA ARG A 46 -12.58 -6.83 12.69
C ARG A 46 -13.45 -5.67 12.22
N LYS A 47 -13.08 -5.11 11.06
CA LYS A 47 -13.67 -3.93 10.48
C LYS A 47 -13.87 -4.17 8.99
N THR A 48 -15.10 -4.03 8.52
CA THR A 48 -15.49 -4.27 7.12
C THR A 48 -16.18 -3.07 6.50
N ASP A 49 -16.44 -2.04 7.30
CA ASP A 49 -17.16 -0.83 6.94
C ASP A 49 -16.33 0.45 6.98
N ASN A 50 -14.99 0.32 7.10
CA ASN A 50 -14.11 1.46 6.94
C ASN A 50 -14.23 2.03 5.54
N LYS A 51 -14.48 3.33 5.45
CA LYS A 51 -14.56 4.06 4.20
C LYS A 51 -13.93 5.45 4.37
N ILE A 52 -13.53 6.01 3.26
CA ILE A 52 -13.18 7.42 3.14
C ILE A 52 -14.39 8.09 2.50
N ASP A 53 -14.98 9.04 3.20
CA ASP A 53 -16.18 9.74 2.74
C ASP A 53 -15.82 10.82 1.72
N ASP A 54 -14.86 11.69 2.01
CA ASP A 54 -14.35 12.69 1.07
C ASP A 54 -13.06 12.20 0.38
N LYS A 55 -13.23 11.26 -0.56
CA LYS A 55 -12.13 10.72 -1.36
C LYS A 55 -11.30 11.80 -2.06
N TYR A 56 -11.95 12.90 -2.48
CA TYR A 56 -11.27 13.96 -3.21
C TYR A 56 -10.36 14.77 -2.28
N LYS A 57 -10.86 15.21 -1.11
CA LYS A 57 -10.07 15.93 -0.10
C LYS A 57 -8.86 15.11 0.35
N VAL A 58 -9.06 13.84 0.68
CA VAL A 58 -7.98 12.94 1.08
C VAL A 58 -6.94 12.80 -0.05
N SER A 59 -7.40 12.62 -1.30
CA SER A 59 -6.50 12.49 -2.45
C SER A 59 -5.73 13.78 -2.76
N GLN A 60 -6.31 14.97 -2.54
CA GLN A 60 -5.60 16.24 -2.67
C GLN A 60 -4.42 16.36 -1.69
N ASN A 61 -4.57 15.83 -0.47
CA ASN A 61 -3.47 15.83 0.49
C ASN A 61 -2.38 14.82 0.11
N PHE A 62 -2.75 13.65 -0.44
CA PHE A 62 -1.77 12.76 -1.07
C PHE A 62 -1.09 13.39 -2.29
N GLU A 63 -1.80 14.15 -3.12
CA GLU A 63 -1.21 14.91 -4.25
C GLU A 63 -0.12 15.87 -3.76
N LYS A 64 -0.39 16.64 -2.70
CA LYS A 64 0.60 17.53 -2.09
C LYS A 64 1.83 16.74 -1.62
N LEU A 65 1.64 15.64 -0.89
CA LEU A 65 2.75 14.79 -0.43
C LEU A 65 3.55 14.21 -1.61
N ILE A 66 2.89 13.72 -2.66
CA ILE A 66 3.57 13.19 -3.85
C ILE A 66 4.45 14.27 -4.48
N ASN A 67 3.94 15.50 -4.58
CA ASN A 67 4.71 16.62 -5.13
C ASN A 67 5.94 16.95 -4.26
N GLU A 68 5.83 16.93 -2.93
CA GLU A 68 6.99 17.09 -2.04
C GLU A 68 8.02 15.95 -2.23
N LEU A 69 7.56 14.71 -2.33
CA LEU A 69 8.43 13.57 -2.56
C LEU A 69 9.17 13.63 -3.91
N LEU A 70 8.50 14.13 -4.95
CA LEU A 70 9.10 14.29 -6.29
C LEU A 70 10.13 15.43 -6.36
N LYS A 71 10.09 16.43 -5.50
CA LYS A 71 11.14 17.47 -5.41
C LYS A 71 12.49 16.89 -5.00
N SER A 72 12.49 15.84 -4.21
CA SER A 72 13.71 15.19 -3.69
C SER A 72 14.53 14.52 -4.80
N ASN A 73 15.85 14.40 -4.58
CA ASN A 73 16.75 13.61 -5.41
C ASN A 73 16.95 12.17 -4.91
N SER A 74 16.23 11.76 -3.86
CA SER A 74 16.32 10.42 -3.30
C SER A 74 15.42 9.42 -4.06
N PRO A 75 15.98 8.34 -4.64
CA PRO A 75 15.18 7.26 -5.24
C PRO A 75 14.16 6.65 -4.28
N LYS A 76 14.49 6.56 -2.99
CA LYS A 76 13.58 6.08 -1.95
C LYS A 76 12.32 6.95 -1.85
N LYS A 77 12.48 8.29 -1.93
CA LYS A 77 11.35 9.22 -1.92
C LYS A 77 10.52 9.12 -3.21
N TRP A 78 11.15 8.87 -4.36
CA TRP A 78 10.43 8.64 -5.63
C TRP A 78 9.59 7.35 -5.59
N PHE A 79 10.14 6.29 -4.99
CA PHE A 79 9.40 5.05 -4.78
C PHE A 79 8.18 5.26 -3.88
N ARG A 80 8.34 6.06 -2.82
CA ARG A 80 7.23 6.48 -1.96
C ARG A 80 6.20 7.33 -2.68
N ALA A 81 6.61 8.19 -3.61
CA ALA A 81 5.69 8.96 -4.44
C ALA A 81 4.78 8.04 -5.26
N TYR A 82 5.36 7.03 -5.92
CA TYR A 82 4.58 6.02 -6.64
C TYR A 82 3.69 5.18 -5.72
N PHE A 83 4.18 4.82 -4.54
CA PHE A 83 3.37 4.12 -3.54
C PHE A 83 2.13 4.94 -3.14
N ASN A 84 2.29 6.23 -2.86
CA ASN A 84 1.17 7.12 -2.53
C ASN A 84 0.21 7.33 -3.71
N HIS A 85 0.69 7.34 -4.94
CA HIS A 85 -0.16 7.28 -6.13
C HIS A 85 -1.03 6.02 -6.14
N GLY A 86 -0.48 4.88 -5.75
CA GLY A 86 -1.23 3.64 -5.59
C GLY A 86 -2.26 3.67 -4.46
N LEU A 87 -2.02 4.42 -3.37
CA LEU A 87 -3.01 4.64 -2.32
C LEU A 87 -4.21 5.44 -2.84
N ILE A 88 -3.99 6.47 -3.65
CA ILE A 88 -5.07 7.21 -4.32
C ILE A 88 -5.89 6.26 -5.19
N ASN A 89 -5.22 5.44 -6.01
CA ASN A 89 -5.89 4.43 -6.83
C ASN A 89 -6.75 3.47 -6.00
N TYR A 90 -6.24 3.03 -4.85
CA TYR A 90 -6.96 2.19 -3.90
C TYR A 90 -8.22 2.87 -3.33
N ILE A 91 -8.11 4.15 -2.90
CA ILE A 91 -9.22 4.95 -2.35
C ILE A 91 -10.40 5.01 -3.32
N TYR A 92 -10.13 5.09 -4.62
CA TYR A 92 -11.17 5.12 -5.66
C TYR A 92 -11.72 3.72 -6.03
N GLY A 93 -11.22 2.66 -5.41
CA GLY A 93 -11.71 1.30 -5.66
C GLY A 93 -11.22 0.66 -6.95
N ASN A 94 -10.23 1.24 -7.61
CA ASN A 94 -9.72 0.75 -8.88
C ASN A 94 -8.86 -0.52 -8.71
N LYS A 95 -8.66 -1.27 -9.78
CA LYS A 95 -7.75 -2.42 -9.79
C LYS A 95 -6.34 -2.02 -9.36
N ARG A 96 -5.64 -2.95 -8.74
CA ARG A 96 -4.23 -2.74 -8.36
C ARG A 96 -3.39 -2.27 -9.54
N LEU A 97 -2.46 -1.36 -9.27
CA LEU A 97 -1.49 -0.89 -10.29
C LEU A 97 -0.47 -1.97 -10.66
N LEU A 98 -0.20 -2.90 -9.76
CA LEU A 98 0.73 -4.02 -9.93
C LEU A 98 0.13 -5.31 -9.39
N PRO A 99 0.49 -6.48 -9.94
CA PRO A 99 0.06 -7.78 -9.42
C PRO A 99 0.40 -7.96 -7.94
N CYS A 100 -0.39 -8.76 -7.23
CA CYS A 100 -0.11 -9.12 -5.85
C CYS A 100 0.64 -10.45 -5.82
N ASP A 101 1.82 -10.45 -5.18
CA ASP A 101 2.66 -11.64 -4.98
C ASP A 101 2.60 -12.18 -3.53
N MET A 102 1.62 -11.72 -2.75
CA MET A 102 1.37 -12.31 -1.42
C MET A 102 1.06 -13.80 -1.58
N SER A 103 1.43 -14.59 -0.58
CA SER A 103 1.37 -16.06 -0.57
C SER A 103 2.43 -16.79 -1.41
N LYS A 104 3.20 -16.08 -2.24
CA LYS A 104 4.37 -16.68 -2.93
C LYS A 104 5.66 -16.41 -2.17
N ASN A 105 5.89 -15.14 -1.86
CA ASN A 105 7.13 -14.64 -1.26
C ASN A 105 6.91 -13.97 0.10
N ALA A 106 5.68 -13.96 0.59
CA ALA A 106 5.32 -13.37 1.88
C ALA A 106 4.09 -14.10 2.45
N PHE A 107 4.03 -14.14 3.76
CA PHE A 107 2.95 -14.72 4.55
C PHE A 107 2.83 -13.94 5.87
N PHE A 108 1.81 -14.23 6.63
CA PHE A 108 1.63 -13.74 8.00
C PHE A 108 1.48 -14.91 8.95
N ILE A 109 1.98 -14.73 10.16
CA ILE A 109 1.74 -15.64 11.29
C ILE A 109 0.93 -14.84 12.30
N ASP A 110 -0.21 -15.37 12.71
CA ASP A 110 -1.04 -14.74 13.72
C ASP A 110 -0.59 -15.11 15.16
N PRO A 111 -1.12 -14.47 16.21
CA PRO A 111 -0.75 -14.76 17.59
C PRO A 111 -1.04 -16.19 18.04
N PHE A 112 -1.85 -16.95 17.31
CA PHE A 112 -2.16 -18.35 17.59
C PHE A 112 -1.23 -19.30 16.84
N CYS A 113 -0.25 -18.78 16.07
CA CYS A 113 0.67 -19.50 15.19
C CYS A 113 0.04 -20.06 13.93
N ASP A 114 -1.15 -19.58 13.55
CA ASP A 114 -1.73 -19.89 12.24
C ASP A 114 -0.97 -19.14 11.14
N VAL A 115 -0.54 -19.86 10.12
CA VAL A 115 0.07 -19.26 8.92
C VAL A 115 -1.02 -18.95 7.91
N ILE A 116 -1.01 -17.72 7.41
CA ILE A 116 -2.00 -17.21 6.47
C ILE A 116 -1.33 -16.51 5.29
N PRO A 117 -1.94 -16.49 4.10
CA PRO A 117 -1.31 -15.93 2.90
C PRO A 117 -1.14 -14.42 2.95
N CYS A 118 -2.08 -13.71 3.58
CA CYS A 118 -2.00 -12.27 3.82
C CYS A 118 -3.03 -11.84 4.88
N ASN A 119 -2.82 -10.67 5.49
CA ASN A 119 -3.74 -10.08 6.45
C ASN A 119 -4.87 -9.25 5.81
N GLY A 120 -4.89 -9.12 4.48
CA GLY A 120 -5.88 -8.35 3.74
C GLY A 120 -7.10 -9.16 3.27
N MET A 121 -7.17 -10.45 3.50
CA MET A 121 -8.31 -11.28 3.08
C MET A 121 -9.55 -10.96 3.93
N GLU A 122 -10.73 -11.12 3.34
CA GLU A 122 -12.01 -10.90 4.04
C GLU A 122 -12.33 -12.01 5.03
N LYS A 123 -11.86 -13.21 4.74
CA LYS A 123 -12.01 -14.39 5.60
C LYS A 123 -10.65 -14.92 5.98
N LYS A 124 -10.55 -15.49 7.18
CA LYS A 124 -9.36 -16.19 7.62
C LYS A 124 -9.16 -17.42 6.73
N ALA A 125 -7.99 -17.48 6.08
CA ALA A 125 -7.59 -18.61 5.25
C ALA A 125 -6.28 -19.17 5.81
N VAL A 126 -6.37 -20.26 6.60
CA VAL A 126 -5.25 -20.86 7.30
C VAL A 126 -4.58 -21.89 6.41
N MET A 127 -3.26 -21.74 6.24
CA MET A 127 -2.39 -22.68 5.53
C MET A 127 -2.01 -23.87 6.43
N GLY A 128 -1.88 -23.64 7.71
CA GLY A 128 -1.54 -24.59 8.77
C GLY A 128 -1.11 -23.87 10.04
N ASN A 129 -0.79 -24.61 11.11
CA ASN A 129 -0.40 -24.05 12.40
C ASN A 129 0.99 -24.55 12.82
N LEU A 130 1.90 -23.63 13.17
CA LEU A 130 3.29 -23.93 13.53
C LEU A 130 3.46 -24.56 14.93
N LYS A 131 2.39 -24.68 15.72
CA LYS A 131 2.39 -25.47 16.95
C LYS A 131 2.15 -26.96 16.69
N GLU A 132 1.59 -27.30 15.53
CA GLU A 132 1.13 -28.64 15.19
C GLU A 132 2.05 -29.34 14.18
N GLN A 133 2.79 -28.56 13.37
CA GLN A 133 3.62 -29.08 12.29
C GLN A 133 4.82 -28.17 12.02
N SER A 134 5.88 -28.73 11.46
CA SER A 134 7.03 -27.98 11.01
C SER A 134 6.71 -27.06 9.84
N TRP A 135 7.59 -26.05 9.60
CA TRP A 135 7.45 -25.15 8.45
C TRP A 135 7.42 -25.90 7.11
N ASP A 136 8.29 -26.86 6.92
CA ASP A 136 8.41 -27.59 5.66
C ASP A 136 7.18 -28.45 5.38
N GLU A 137 6.66 -29.14 6.40
CA GLU A 137 5.42 -29.89 6.31
C GLU A 137 4.23 -28.96 5.98
N LEU A 138 4.11 -27.83 6.69
CA LEU A 138 3.06 -26.86 6.48
C LEU A 138 3.13 -26.28 5.07
N TRP A 139 4.30 -25.77 4.67
CA TRP A 139 4.48 -25.06 3.41
C TRP A 139 4.22 -25.93 2.19
N ASN A 140 4.58 -27.20 2.27
CA ASN A 140 4.40 -28.18 1.20
C ASN A 140 3.06 -28.95 1.29
N SER A 141 2.20 -28.62 2.26
CA SER A 141 0.92 -29.30 2.44
C SER A 141 -0.08 -28.97 1.31
N GLN A 142 -0.99 -29.91 1.05
CA GLN A 142 -2.10 -29.70 0.13
C GLN A 142 -3.00 -28.52 0.57
N GLN A 143 -3.16 -28.33 1.90
CA GLN A 143 -3.93 -27.23 2.47
C GLN A 143 -3.28 -25.88 2.14
N ALA A 144 -1.96 -25.76 2.33
CA ALA A 144 -1.25 -24.53 1.99
C ALA A 144 -1.35 -24.22 0.49
N GLU A 145 -1.28 -25.20 -0.38
CA GLU A 145 -1.43 -25.01 -1.83
C GLU A 145 -2.84 -24.52 -2.21
N LYS A 146 -3.89 -25.11 -1.65
CA LYS A 146 -5.26 -24.62 -1.84
C LYS A 146 -5.44 -23.17 -1.42
N VAL A 147 -4.85 -22.79 -0.29
CA VAL A 147 -4.92 -21.41 0.21
C VAL A 147 -4.12 -20.44 -0.67
N ARG A 148 -2.94 -20.88 -1.17
CA ARG A 148 -2.16 -20.10 -2.15
C ARG A 148 -2.93 -19.90 -3.45
N ASP A 149 -3.67 -20.88 -3.93
CA ASP A 149 -4.52 -20.75 -5.11
C ASP A 149 -5.63 -19.72 -4.91
N CYS A 150 -6.30 -19.76 -3.77
CA CYS A 150 -7.27 -18.72 -3.42
C CYS A 150 -6.64 -17.32 -3.41
N ALA A 151 -5.44 -17.19 -2.86
CA ALA A 151 -4.74 -15.92 -2.80
C ALA A 151 -4.27 -15.43 -4.19
N ARG A 152 -3.86 -16.34 -5.09
CA ARG A 152 -3.51 -16.03 -6.49
C ARG A 152 -4.69 -15.46 -7.28
N ASN A 153 -5.89 -15.96 -7.00
CA ASN A 153 -7.13 -15.55 -7.66
C ASN A 153 -7.84 -14.38 -6.93
N CYS A 154 -7.17 -13.75 -5.97
CA CYS A 154 -7.73 -12.64 -5.21
C CYS A 154 -7.95 -11.40 -6.09
N THR A 155 -9.18 -10.91 -6.12
CA THR A 155 -9.59 -9.73 -6.92
C THR A 155 -9.55 -8.41 -6.14
N ARG A 156 -9.16 -8.44 -4.86
CA ARG A 156 -9.09 -7.23 -4.03
C ARG A 156 -8.05 -6.24 -4.57
N ASN A 157 -8.37 -4.97 -4.44
CA ASN A 157 -7.50 -3.88 -4.87
C ASN A 157 -6.51 -3.41 -3.80
N CYS A 158 -6.28 -4.18 -2.73
CA CYS A 158 -5.43 -3.81 -1.60
C CYS A 158 -4.09 -3.20 -2.06
N TRP A 159 -3.69 -2.10 -1.42
CA TRP A 159 -2.42 -1.43 -1.67
C TRP A 159 -1.73 -1.11 -0.35
N MET A 160 -1.34 -2.16 0.38
CA MET A 160 -0.57 -2.06 1.63
C MET A 160 0.91 -2.19 1.34
N ILE A 161 1.74 -1.55 2.16
CA ILE A 161 3.20 -1.53 1.95
C ILE A 161 3.79 -2.94 1.83
N GLY A 162 3.36 -3.88 2.70
CA GLY A 162 3.83 -5.27 2.67
C GLY A 162 3.51 -6.02 1.37
N SER A 163 2.46 -5.64 0.65
CA SER A 163 2.08 -6.25 -0.62
C SER A 163 2.49 -5.43 -1.85
N ALA A 164 2.59 -4.11 -1.71
CA ALA A 164 2.93 -3.21 -2.81
C ALA A 164 4.45 -3.11 -3.01
N SER A 165 5.24 -3.00 -1.93
CA SER A 165 6.68 -2.85 -2.02
C SER A 165 7.37 -4.01 -2.75
N PRO A 166 7.12 -5.31 -2.43
CA PRO A 166 7.68 -6.41 -3.19
C PRO A 166 7.31 -6.37 -4.68
N ALA A 167 6.05 -6.05 -4.99
CA ALA A 167 5.61 -5.92 -6.38
C ALA A 167 6.30 -4.75 -7.10
N MET A 168 6.49 -3.61 -6.44
CA MET A 168 7.20 -2.46 -6.98
C MET A 168 8.66 -2.76 -7.28
N HIS A 169 9.34 -3.58 -6.46
CA HIS A 169 10.71 -4.00 -6.73
C HIS A 169 10.76 -5.00 -7.90
N LYS A 170 9.85 -5.96 -7.93
CA LYS A 170 9.79 -6.96 -9.00
C LYS A 170 9.48 -6.35 -10.37
N TYR A 171 8.58 -5.37 -10.41
CA TYR A 171 8.15 -4.67 -11.63
C TYR A 171 8.73 -3.25 -11.67
N ILE A 172 10.02 -3.10 -11.32
CA ILE A 172 10.69 -1.81 -11.11
C ILE A 172 10.54 -0.83 -12.28
N TRP A 173 10.41 -1.33 -13.51
CA TRP A 173 10.21 -0.49 -14.69
C TRP A 173 8.88 0.30 -14.67
N VAL A 174 7.84 -0.21 -13.98
CA VAL A 174 6.55 0.50 -13.90
C VAL A 174 6.65 1.73 -13.01
N PRO A 175 7.03 1.62 -11.71
CA PRO A 175 7.28 2.82 -10.90
C PRO A 175 8.41 3.68 -11.46
N GLY A 176 9.46 3.09 -12.02
CA GLY A 176 10.56 3.82 -12.65
C GLY A 176 10.08 4.70 -13.80
N TRP A 177 9.32 4.17 -14.75
CA TRP A 177 8.74 4.95 -15.84
C TRP A 177 7.78 6.02 -15.35
N TRP A 178 6.96 5.70 -14.34
CA TRP A 178 6.07 6.68 -13.72
C TRP A 178 6.84 7.86 -13.13
N VAL A 179 7.95 7.59 -12.43
CA VAL A 179 8.84 8.63 -11.86
C VAL A 179 9.48 9.46 -12.98
N VAL A 180 10.05 8.83 -14.00
CA VAL A 180 10.65 9.54 -15.17
C VAL A 180 9.62 10.46 -15.80
N LYS A 181 8.40 9.96 -16.04
CA LYS A 181 7.31 10.75 -16.61
C LYS A 181 6.99 11.99 -15.79
N HIS A 182 6.84 11.86 -14.48
CA HIS A 182 6.43 12.99 -13.62
C HIS A 182 7.61 13.91 -13.29
N LYS A 183 8.80 13.38 -13.06
CA LYS A 183 9.95 14.18 -12.66
C LYS A 183 10.60 14.89 -13.84
N ILE A 184 10.76 14.22 -14.98
CA ILE A 184 11.45 14.76 -16.15
C ILE A 184 10.46 15.46 -17.09
N PHE A 185 9.49 14.72 -17.61
CA PHE A 185 8.59 15.28 -18.65
C PHE A 185 7.53 16.24 -18.10
N LYS A 186 7.20 16.18 -16.80
CA LYS A 186 6.22 17.08 -16.16
C LYS A 186 6.84 18.05 -15.16
N GLY A 187 8.16 18.21 -15.17
CA GLY A 187 8.86 19.18 -14.31
C GLY A 187 8.66 18.96 -12.81
N GLY A 188 8.55 17.70 -12.37
CA GLY A 188 8.36 17.34 -10.96
C GLY A 188 6.93 17.52 -10.44
N LYS A 189 5.94 17.62 -11.32
CA LYS A 189 4.53 17.83 -10.95
C LYS A 189 3.68 16.58 -11.17
N TYR A 190 2.90 16.25 -10.17
CA TYR A 190 1.80 15.28 -10.21
C TYR A 190 0.48 16.03 -10.04
N SER A 191 -0.54 15.69 -10.81
CA SER A 191 -1.87 16.28 -10.68
C SER A 191 -2.96 15.24 -10.72
N LEU A 192 -3.90 15.33 -9.78
CA LEU A 192 -5.11 14.51 -9.74
C LEU A 192 -5.98 14.71 -11.00
N SER A 193 -5.99 15.91 -11.57
CA SER A 193 -6.80 16.21 -12.77
C SER A 193 -6.40 15.39 -14.00
N GLU A 194 -5.16 14.87 -14.03
CA GLU A 194 -4.66 14.01 -15.10
C GLU A 194 -4.94 12.52 -14.84
N ASN A 195 -5.41 12.17 -13.65
CA ASN A 195 -5.70 10.80 -13.29
C ASN A 195 -7.04 10.38 -13.92
N LYS A 196 -7.01 9.45 -14.88
CA LYS A 196 -8.19 8.97 -15.59
C LYS A 196 -9.31 8.53 -14.64
N PHE A 197 -8.96 7.92 -13.52
CA PHE A 197 -9.89 7.36 -12.56
C PHE A 197 -10.71 8.43 -11.82
N ILE A 198 -10.12 9.62 -11.60
CA ILE A 198 -10.82 10.75 -10.96
C ILE A 198 -11.78 11.42 -11.94
N LYS A 199 -11.46 11.39 -13.24
CA LYS A 199 -12.33 11.90 -14.28
C LYS A 199 -13.59 11.05 -14.43
N GLU A 200 -13.48 9.74 -14.26
CA GLU A 200 -14.62 8.82 -14.32
C GLU A 200 -15.52 8.97 -13.09
N ALA A 201 -14.94 9.04 -11.89
CA ALA A 201 -15.71 9.24 -10.65
C ALA A 201 -16.44 10.59 -10.54
N LYS A 202 -16.06 11.60 -11.35
CA LYS A 202 -16.78 12.88 -11.46
C LYS A 202 -17.95 12.83 -12.46
N LYS A 203 -18.01 11.82 -13.33
CA LYS A 203 -19.13 11.66 -14.27
C LYS A 203 -20.31 10.92 -13.68
N ASP A 204 -20.10 10.20 -12.56
CA ASP A 204 -21.11 9.40 -11.86
C ASP A 204 -21.76 10.16 -10.69
N LYS A 205 -21.54 11.47 -10.60
CA LYS A 205 -22.21 12.43 -9.70
C LYS A 205 -22.97 13.47 -10.54
#